data_746f9ceae856fc51e8412256913c2877
#
_entry.id   746f9ceae856fc51e8412256913c2877
#
_cell.length_a   1.000
_cell.length_b   1.000
_cell.length_c   1.000
_cell.angle_alpha   90.00
_cell.angle_beta   90.00
_cell.angle_gamma   90.00
#
_symmetry.space_group_name_H-M   'P 1'
#
loop_
_entity.id
_entity.type
_entity.pdbx_description
1 polymer ?
#
loop_
_entity_poly.entity_id
_entity_poly.type
_entity_poly.pdbx_seq_one_letter_code
_entity_poly.pdbx_strand_id
1 'polypeptide(L)'
;MKHAKTSITDVPGPALSRRQVLRHLVGAGVVLPWAGMLPIGTGFAQSPRTSSAPAGARIGTVTNLSVEDDQFLDDVEKASFQFFWEQGSPNTGMVKDRCNLRNPNQLSAASIAATGFGLTALCIGDQRKYVPAGAALERVFATLRFLWKKLPNHRGFFFHFANSETGERMYDSEVSSVDTAILLCGLITCREHFRHPAVAELANLILNRVDWSWLAEDTSLLTHGWTPEVGFLPSRWDYYSELMMLYLLAMGATHNPLPENTWNAWKRLIFEYDGMRYIGSFAPLFVHQYSQAWFDFRNKRDKFADYFQNSMTATEVHRRFCLELNKQFPDYSEELWGITASDSQHGYVVWGGPPAMGPIDGSVVPSAAGGSLPFLPAETLRVLKTMRSKYPSSWTKYGFVNAFNPLKNWYDSDVIGIDTGIILLMAENLRT
;
A
#
# COMPACT_ATOMS: atom_id res chain seq x y z
N MET A 1 10.06 11.20 54.25
CA MET A 1 10.26 11.19 52.78
C MET A 1 9.78 9.87 52.24
N LYS A 2 8.56 9.82 51.71
CA LYS A 2 7.95 8.62 51.12
C LYS A 2 7.72 8.89 49.65
N HIS A 3 8.39 8.14 48.77
CA HIS A 3 8.18 8.18 47.33
C HIS A 3 6.88 7.45 46.97
N ALA A 4 5.93 8.18 46.40
CA ALA A 4 4.74 7.59 45.82
C ALA A 4 5.10 7.01 44.44
N LYS A 5 4.93 5.69 44.27
CA LYS A 5 4.92 5.04 42.98
C LYS A 5 3.53 5.20 42.36
N THR A 6 3.45 5.95 41.30
CA THR A 6 2.24 6.03 40.46
C THR A 6 2.31 4.87 39.46
N SER A 7 1.46 3.88 39.62
CA SER A 7 1.25 2.84 38.63
C SER A 7 0.41 3.40 37.49
N ILE A 8 1.00 3.48 36.31
CA ILE A 8 0.27 3.72 35.05
C ILE A 8 -0.33 2.37 34.65
N THR A 9 -1.64 2.23 34.76
CA THR A 9 -2.38 1.12 34.19
C THR A 9 -2.46 1.32 32.69
N ASP A 10 -1.80 0.43 31.92
CA ASP A 10 -1.93 0.33 30.47
C ASP A 10 -3.37 -0.03 30.10
N VAL A 11 -4.11 0.97 29.64
CA VAL A 11 -5.31 0.76 28.84
C VAL A 11 -4.85 0.76 27.40
N PRO A 12 -5.02 -0.34 26.63
CA PRO A 12 -4.69 -0.34 25.23
C PRO A 12 -5.60 0.69 24.51
N GLY A 13 -5.03 1.80 24.09
CA GLY A 13 -5.70 2.73 23.19
C GLY A 13 -5.99 2.05 21.85
N PRO A 14 -6.99 2.52 21.08
CA PRO A 14 -7.28 1.95 19.77
C PRO A 14 -6.03 2.03 18.89
N ALA A 15 -5.72 0.91 18.21
CA ALA A 15 -4.57 0.81 17.31
C ALA A 15 -4.61 1.95 16.28
N LEU A 16 -3.55 2.76 16.24
CA LEU A 16 -3.44 3.86 15.28
C LEU A 16 -3.46 3.30 13.86
N SER A 17 -4.27 3.90 12.99
CA SER A 17 -4.27 3.55 11.57
C SER A 17 -2.93 3.94 10.93
N ARG A 18 -2.54 3.21 9.86
CA ARG A 18 -1.37 3.48 9.00
C ARG A 18 -1.17 4.98 8.73
N ARG A 19 -2.25 5.69 8.50
CA ARG A 19 -2.25 7.10 8.17
C ARG A 19 -2.07 8.02 9.40
N GLN A 20 -2.58 7.65 10.55
CA GLN A 20 -2.34 8.39 11.78
C GLN A 20 -0.86 8.37 12.15
N VAL A 21 -0.18 7.23 11.94
CA VAL A 21 1.27 7.14 12.13
C VAL A 21 2.03 7.96 11.09
N LEU A 22 1.63 7.90 9.80
CA LEU A 22 2.22 8.74 8.76
C LEU A 22 1.99 10.23 9.00
N ARG A 23 0.83 10.64 9.54
CA ARG A 23 0.56 12.03 9.94
C ARG A 23 1.51 12.52 11.04
N HIS A 24 1.83 11.68 12.02
CA HIS A 24 2.77 12.04 13.08
C HIS A 24 4.21 12.20 12.55
N LEU A 25 4.57 11.47 11.49
CA LEU A 25 5.87 11.62 10.84
C LEU A 25 5.98 12.84 9.92
N VAL A 26 4.88 13.22 9.27
CA VAL A 26 4.85 14.33 8.30
C VAL A 26 4.41 15.66 8.95
N GLY A 27 3.53 15.62 9.93
CA GLY A 27 2.99 16.81 10.64
C GLY A 27 3.84 17.30 11.81
N ALA A 28 4.73 16.47 12.33
CA ALA A 28 5.73 16.87 13.29
C ALA A 28 7.01 17.23 12.53
N GLY A 29 7.24 18.52 12.35
CA GLY A 29 8.59 19.06 12.26
C GLY A 29 9.31 18.83 13.60
N VAL A 30 9.37 17.56 14.04
CA VAL A 30 10.07 17.17 15.25
C VAL A 30 11.53 17.06 14.88
N VAL A 31 12.23 18.14 15.18
CA VAL A 31 13.64 18.05 15.56
C VAL A 31 13.66 17.16 16.81
N LEU A 32 13.84 15.85 16.61
CA LEU A 32 14.22 14.96 17.70
C LEU A 32 15.60 15.41 18.19
N PRO A 33 15.79 15.65 19.49
CA PRO A 33 17.11 15.93 20.00
C PRO A 33 17.96 14.68 19.84
N TRP A 34 18.94 14.76 18.99
CA TRP A 34 19.99 13.77 18.83
C TRP A 34 20.88 13.76 20.09
N ALA A 35 20.52 12.94 21.04
CA ALA A 35 21.38 12.64 22.18
C ALA A 35 21.75 11.15 22.09
N GLY A 36 22.93 10.89 21.55
CA GLY A 36 23.61 9.61 21.72
C GLY A 36 24.02 8.84 20.47
N MET A 37 24.62 9.49 19.48
CA MET A 37 25.46 8.78 18.51
C MET A 37 26.82 9.46 18.37
N LEU A 38 27.88 8.66 18.51
CA LEU A 38 29.26 9.06 18.36
C LEU A 38 29.55 9.60 16.93
N PRO A 39 30.43 10.58 16.77
CA PRO A 39 30.66 11.21 15.49
C PRO A 39 31.46 10.29 14.55
N ILE A 40 30.85 9.95 13.43
CA ILE A 40 31.60 9.47 12.26
C ILE A 40 31.98 10.70 11.44
N GLY A 41 33.25 10.80 11.13
CA GLY A 41 33.97 11.97 10.67
C GLY A 41 33.36 12.71 9.49
N THR A 42 33.30 14.01 9.63
CA THR A 42 33.03 14.98 8.57
C THR A 42 34.17 15.04 7.58
N GLY A 43 33.87 14.75 6.32
CA GLY A 43 34.76 14.97 5.21
C GLY A 43 33.97 15.23 3.94
N PHE A 44 33.37 16.42 3.80
CA PHE A 44 32.78 16.83 2.54
C PHE A 44 33.37 18.17 2.07
N ALA A 45 34.24 18.05 1.11
CA ALA A 45 34.45 19.09 0.09
C ALA A 45 35.11 18.44 -1.11
N GLN A 46 34.38 18.19 -2.17
CA GLN A 46 34.96 18.14 -3.51
C GLN A 46 33.95 18.47 -4.60
N SER A 47 34.41 19.33 -5.50
CA SER A 47 33.78 19.92 -6.67
C SER A 47 33.34 18.92 -7.74
N PRO A 48 32.48 19.30 -8.71
CA PRO A 48 31.85 18.38 -9.64
C PRO A 48 32.86 17.89 -10.69
N ARG A 49 33.09 16.58 -10.74
CA ARG A 49 33.68 15.93 -11.92
C ARG A 49 32.53 15.35 -12.75
N THR A 50 32.37 15.89 -13.95
CA THR A 50 31.61 15.25 -15.02
C THR A 50 32.29 13.93 -15.39
N SER A 51 31.74 12.82 -14.94
CA SER A 51 32.07 11.52 -15.47
C SER A 51 30.80 10.87 -16.00
N SER A 52 30.83 10.48 -17.26
CA SER A 52 29.84 9.64 -17.91
C SER A 52 29.66 8.36 -17.07
N ALA A 53 28.50 8.21 -16.48
CA ALA A 53 28.16 6.98 -15.76
C ALA A 53 28.16 5.79 -16.73
N PRO A 54 28.75 4.65 -16.37
CA PRO A 54 28.56 3.44 -17.16
C PRO A 54 27.08 3.10 -17.15
N ALA A 55 26.54 2.71 -18.32
CA ALA A 55 25.18 2.27 -18.48
C ALA A 55 24.94 1.13 -17.49
N GLY A 56 24.14 1.40 -16.44
CA GLY A 56 23.75 0.41 -15.45
C GLY A 56 23.13 -0.79 -16.16
N ALA A 57 23.53 -1.98 -15.78
CA ALA A 57 22.93 -3.21 -16.26
C ALA A 57 21.40 -3.09 -16.10
N ARG A 58 20.66 -3.19 -17.21
CA ARG A 58 19.21 -3.26 -17.16
C ARG A 58 18.85 -4.53 -16.41
N ILE A 59 18.20 -4.39 -15.25
CA ILE A 59 17.63 -5.53 -14.55
C ILE A 59 16.53 -6.05 -15.47
N GLY A 60 16.70 -7.25 -15.99
CA GLY A 60 15.77 -7.83 -16.97
C GLY A 60 14.47 -8.24 -16.27
N THR A 61 13.34 -7.87 -16.82
CA THR A 61 12.04 -8.47 -16.47
C THR A 61 12.06 -9.94 -16.87
N VAL A 62 11.66 -10.83 -15.96
CA VAL A 62 11.46 -12.24 -16.28
C VAL A 62 10.28 -12.33 -17.24
N THR A 63 10.55 -12.75 -18.48
CA THR A 63 9.51 -12.86 -19.51
C THR A 63 8.80 -14.22 -19.51
N ASN A 64 9.34 -15.22 -18.80
CA ASN A 64 8.74 -16.56 -18.68
C ASN A 64 8.88 -17.09 -17.25
N LEU A 65 7.75 -17.21 -16.56
CA LEU A 65 7.66 -17.93 -15.29
C LEU A 65 7.82 -19.44 -15.55
N SER A 66 8.48 -20.16 -14.64
CA SER A 66 8.42 -21.61 -14.63
C SER A 66 7.00 -22.08 -14.30
N VAL A 67 6.66 -23.31 -14.70
CA VAL A 67 5.34 -23.90 -14.36
C VAL A 67 5.15 -23.94 -12.84
N GLU A 68 6.22 -24.20 -12.08
CA GLU A 68 6.18 -24.23 -10.62
C GLU A 68 5.94 -22.83 -10.02
N ASP A 69 6.60 -21.79 -10.57
CA ASP A 69 6.41 -20.42 -10.11
C ASP A 69 5.00 -19.92 -10.44
N ASP A 70 4.48 -20.22 -11.63
CA ASP A 70 3.12 -19.85 -12.01
C ASP A 70 2.08 -20.54 -11.10
N GLN A 71 2.26 -21.82 -10.79
CA GLN A 71 1.38 -22.54 -9.87
C GLN A 71 1.47 -21.96 -8.45
N PHE A 72 2.67 -21.62 -7.98
CA PHE A 72 2.83 -20.97 -6.68
C PHE A 72 2.11 -19.62 -6.61
N LEU A 73 2.21 -18.81 -7.67
CA LEU A 73 1.50 -17.54 -7.76
C LEU A 73 -0.02 -17.74 -7.82
N ASP A 74 -0.51 -18.77 -8.55
CA ASP A 74 -1.94 -19.10 -8.57
C ASP A 74 -2.46 -19.45 -7.16
N ASP A 75 -1.71 -20.21 -6.39
CA ASP A 75 -2.05 -20.52 -4.99
C ASP A 75 -2.10 -19.23 -4.13
N VAL A 76 -1.12 -18.33 -4.31
CA VAL A 76 -1.07 -17.03 -3.59
C VAL A 76 -2.25 -16.16 -3.97
N GLU A 77 -2.54 -16.02 -5.25
CA GLU A 77 -3.66 -15.23 -5.74
C GLU A 77 -5.01 -15.79 -5.26
N LYS A 78 -5.20 -17.10 -5.36
CA LYS A 78 -6.43 -17.74 -4.93
C LYS A 78 -6.68 -17.58 -3.44
N ALA A 79 -5.64 -17.74 -2.61
CA ALA A 79 -5.74 -17.54 -1.17
C ALA A 79 -6.02 -16.07 -0.83
N SER A 80 -5.32 -15.13 -1.48
CA SER A 80 -5.55 -13.70 -1.31
C SER A 80 -6.95 -13.26 -1.77
N PHE A 81 -7.41 -13.78 -2.91
CA PHE A 81 -8.78 -13.58 -3.40
C PHE A 81 -9.83 -14.02 -2.40
N GLN A 82 -9.61 -15.15 -1.70
CA GLN A 82 -10.54 -15.67 -0.70
C GLN A 82 -10.81 -14.68 0.43
N PHE A 83 -9.84 -13.84 0.82
CA PHE A 83 -10.06 -12.75 1.77
C PHE A 83 -11.15 -11.81 1.27
N PHE A 84 -11.03 -11.30 0.05
CA PHE A 84 -11.99 -10.35 -0.53
C PHE A 84 -13.36 -10.97 -0.77
N TRP A 85 -13.37 -12.25 -1.11
CA TRP A 85 -14.62 -12.99 -1.30
C TRP A 85 -15.38 -13.21 0.01
N GLU A 86 -14.70 -13.56 1.09
CA GLU A 86 -15.34 -13.87 2.37
C GLU A 86 -15.50 -12.66 3.30
N GLN A 87 -14.58 -11.70 3.25
CA GLN A 87 -14.61 -10.53 4.14
C GLN A 87 -15.27 -9.30 3.51
N GLY A 88 -15.77 -9.42 2.28
CA GLY A 88 -16.71 -8.46 1.69
C GLY A 88 -18.13 -8.69 2.22
N SER A 89 -18.75 -7.64 2.78
CA SER A 89 -20.14 -7.73 3.27
C SER A 89 -21.11 -8.08 2.15
N PRO A 90 -22.00 -9.06 2.34
CA PRO A 90 -23.03 -9.40 1.36
C PRO A 90 -24.07 -8.28 1.17
N ASN A 91 -24.23 -7.39 2.15
CA ASN A 91 -25.23 -6.31 2.12
C ASN A 91 -24.73 -5.05 1.41
N THR A 92 -23.44 -4.73 1.59
CA THR A 92 -22.83 -3.48 1.10
C THR A 92 -21.78 -3.70 0.03
N GLY A 93 -21.17 -4.88 -0.01
CA GLY A 93 -20.00 -5.19 -0.81
C GLY A 93 -18.70 -4.56 -0.29
N MET A 94 -18.77 -3.82 0.82
CA MET A 94 -17.58 -3.21 1.42
C MET A 94 -16.71 -4.28 2.08
N VAL A 95 -15.41 -4.18 1.89
CA VAL A 95 -14.43 -5.13 2.41
C VAL A 95 -13.90 -4.66 3.76
N LYS A 96 -13.84 -5.56 4.74
CA LYS A 96 -13.21 -5.28 6.04
C LYS A 96 -11.77 -4.84 5.86
N ASP A 97 -11.31 -3.90 6.69
CA ASP A 97 -9.91 -3.49 6.77
C ASP A 97 -9.01 -4.70 7.04
N ARG A 98 -9.40 -5.50 8.01
CA ARG A 98 -8.67 -6.70 8.46
C ARG A 98 -9.58 -7.81 8.93
N CYS A 99 -9.04 -9.02 8.95
CA CYS A 99 -9.67 -10.19 9.54
C CYS A 99 -8.72 -10.82 10.55
N ASN A 100 -9.13 -10.85 11.83
CA ASN A 100 -8.42 -11.58 12.85
C ASN A 100 -8.75 -13.07 12.72
N LEU A 101 -7.75 -13.91 12.44
CA LEU A 101 -7.95 -15.34 12.20
C LEU A 101 -8.37 -16.13 13.44
N ARG A 102 -8.08 -15.61 14.65
CA ARG A 102 -8.51 -16.21 15.92
C ARG A 102 -9.94 -15.84 16.28
N ASN A 103 -10.44 -14.73 15.72
CA ASN A 103 -11.81 -14.25 15.90
C ASN A 103 -12.36 -13.66 14.59
N PRO A 104 -12.59 -14.47 13.55
CA PRO A 104 -12.95 -14.00 12.20
C PRO A 104 -14.32 -13.32 12.13
N ASN A 105 -15.16 -13.55 13.13
CA ASN A 105 -16.50 -12.93 13.22
C ASN A 105 -16.48 -11.59 13.98
N GLN A 106 -15.32 -11.14 14.46
CA GLN A 106 -15.23 -9.85 15.10
C GLN A 106 -15.67 -8.75 14.11
N LEU A 107 -16.50 -7.84 14.61
CA LEU A 107 -16.91 -6.67 13.84
C LEU A 107 -15.67 -5.82 13.58
N SER A 108 -15.31 -5.66 12.33
CA SER A 108 -14.21 -4.79 11.88
C SER A 108 -14.77 -3.71 10.98
N ALA A 109 -14.16 -2.53 11.03
CA ALA A 109 -14.47 -1.50 10.05
C ALA A 109 -14.15 -2.00 8.63
N ALA A 110 -14.97 -1.61 7.67
CA ALA A 110 -14.59 -1.69 6.27
C ALA A 110 -13.63 -0.54 5.94
N SER A 111 -12.64 -0.82 5.10
CA SER A 111 -11.76 0.18 4.52
C SER A 111 -12.14 0.45 3.08
N ILE A 112 -12.17 1.73 2.71
CA ILE A 112 -12.44 2.16 1.33
C ILE A 112 -11.33 1.66 0.39
N ALA A 113 -10.07 1.70 0.84
CA ALA A 113 -8.95 1.13 0.08
C ALA A 113 -9.07 -0.39 -0.07
N ALA A 114 -9.36 -1.12 1.01
CA ALA A 114 -9.57 -2.58 0.93
C ALA A 114 -10.72 -2.93 -0.02
N THR A 115 -11.78 -2.11 -0.06
CA THR A 115 -12.88 -2.26 -1.01
C THR A 115 -12.42 -2.04 -2.46
N GLY A 116 -11.53 -1.07 -2.71
CA GLY A 116 -10.93 -0.85 -4.03
C GLY A 116 -10.07 -2.02 -4.51
N PHE A 117 -9.23 -2.57 -3.63
CA PHE A 117 -8.49 -3.81 -3.89
C PHE A 117 -9.46 -4.98 -4.13
N GLY A 118 -10.52 -5.08 -3.34
CA GLY A 118 -11.55 -6.11 -3.46
C GLY A 118 -12.30 -6.08 -4.79
N LEU A 119 -12.62 -4.91 -5.31
CA LEU A 119 -13.22 -4.76 -6.63
C LEU A 119 -12.28 -5.29 -7.73
N THR A 120 -10.99 -4.97 -7.65
CA THR A 120 -9.99 -5.53 -8.58
C THR A 120 -9.83 -7.03 -8.37
N ALA A 121 -9.82 -7.51 -7.13
CA ALA A 121 -9.78 -8.94 -6.81
C ALA A 121 -10.95 -9.71 -7.43
N LEU A 122 -12.16 -9.14 -7.45
CA LEU A 122 -13.31 -9.75 -8.11
C LEU A 122 -13.10 -9.91 -9.62
N CYS A 123 -12.44 -8.96 -10.28
CA CYS A 123 -12.06 -9.09 -11.69
C CYS A 123 -11.05 -10.22 -11.92
N ILE A 124 -10.02 -10.32 -11.06
CA ILE A 124 -9.02 -11.39 -11.12
C ILE A 124 -9.71 -12.75 -10.87
N GLY A 125 -10.56 -12.85 -9.85
CA GLY A 125 -11.30 -14.07 -9.52
C GLY A 125 -12.23 -14.54 -10.63
N ASP A 126 -12.86 -13.63 -11.37
CA ASP A 126 -13.64 -13.93 -12.57
C ASP A 126 -12.76 -14.44 -13.71
N GLN A 127 -11.67 -13.73 -14.02
CA GLN A 127 -10.72 -14.09 -15.07
C GLN A 127 -10.06 -15.44 -14.80
N ARG A 128 -9.66 -15.71 -13.56
CA ARG A 128 -9.01 -16.95 -13.11
C ARG A 128 -10.00 -18.07 -12.77
N LYS A 129 -11.31 -17.80 -12.83
CA LYS A 129 -12.39 -18.76 -12.54
C LYS A 129 -12.36 -19.29 -11.10
N TYR A 130 -12.00 -18.43 -10.14
CA TYR A 130 -12.03 -18.78 -8.71
C TYR A 130 -13.45 -18.84 -8.15
N VAL A 131 -14.41 -18.25 -8.87
CA VAL A 131 -15.83 -18.23 -8.55
C VAL A 131 -16.67 -18.66 -9.74
N PRO A 132 -17.94 -19.10 -9.53
CA PRO A 132 -18.85 -19.41 -10.62
C PRO A 132 -19.05 -18.22 -11.58
N ALA A 133 -19.26 -18.52 -12.85
CA ALA A 133 -19.51 -17.51 -13.86
C ALA A 133 -20.67 -16.58 -13.46
N GLY A 134 -20.45 -15.26 -13.56
CA GLY A 134 -21.40 -14.22 -13.20
C GLY A 134 -21.41 -13.82 -11.73
N ALA A 135 -20.93 -14.64 -10.80
CA ALA A 135 -20.98 -14.35 -9.37
C ALA A 135 -20.17 -13.09 -8.98
N ALA A 136 -19.00 -12.90 -9.60
CA ALA A 136 -18.21 -11.69 -9.40
C ALA A 136 -18.91 -10.44 -9.94
N LEU A 137 -19.50 -10.53 -11.13
CA LEU A 137 -20.27 -9.43 -11.75
C LEU A 137 -21.44 -9.00 -10.86
N GLU A 138 -22.21 -9.95 -10.33
CA GLU A 138 -23.34 -9.66 -9.43
C GLU A 138 -22.85 -8.92 -8.19
N ARG A 139 -21.77 -9.35 -7.58
CA ARG A 139 -21.19 -8.71 -6.40
C ARG A 139 -20.66 -7.30 -6.73
N VAL A 140 -19.95 -7.13 -7.83
CA VAL A 140 -19.50 -5.81 -8.30
C VAL A 140 -20.70 -4.88 -8.48
N PHE A 141 -21.73 -5.32 -9.19
CA PHE A 141 -22.92 -4.49 -9.42
C PHE A 141 -23.61 -4.07 -8.12
N ALA A 142 -23.77 -4.99 -7.16
CA ALA A 142 -24.35 -4.69 -5.85
C ALA A 142 -23.48 -3.68 -5.07
N THR A 143 -22.17 -3.86 -5.07
CA THR A 143 -21.19 -2.97 -4.42
C THR A 143 -21.26 -1.56 -5.02
N LEU A 144 -21.15 -1.41 -6.34
CA LEU A 144 -21.20 -0.12 -7.00
C LEU A 144 -22.52 0.61 -6.74
N ARG A 145 -23.63 -0.12 -6.73
CA ARG A 145 -24.95 0.44 -6.40
C ARG A 145 -25.02 0.97 -4.97
N PHE A 146 -24.39 0.26 -4.00
CA PHE A 146 -24.30 0.71 -2.62
C PHE A 146 -23.42 1.97 -2.51
N LEU A 147 -22.24 1.97 -3.10
CA LEU A 147 -21.31 3.12 -3.13
C LEU A 147 -21.95 4.38 -3.72
N TRP A 148 -22.74 4.21 -4.78
CA TRP A 148 -23.44 5.33 -5.40
C TRP A 148 -24.60 5.87 -4.57
N LYS A 149 -25.47 4.98 -4.07
CA LYS A 149 -26.78 5.36 -3.51
C LYS A 149 -26.78 5.54 -1.99
N LYS A 150 -25.87 4.89 -1.28
CA LYS A 150 -25.95 4.72 0.17
C LYS A 150 -24.72 5.19 0.93
N LEU A 151 -23.50 4.97 0.38
CA LEU A 151 -22.28 5.26 1.12
C LEU A 151 -22.11 6.77 1.30
N PRO A 152 -21.98 7.28 2.56
CA PRO A 152 -21.70 8.67 2.84
C PRO A 152 -20.39 9.12 2.17
N ASN A 153 -20.45 10.31 1.59
CA ASN A 153 -19.30 10.94 0.95
C ASN A 153 -19.40 12.46 1.07
N HIS A 154 -18.27 13.14 0.89
CA HIS A 154 -18.24 14.58 0.77
C HIS A 154 -17.53 14.99 -0.52
N ARG A 155 -18.22 15.71 -1.40
CA ARG A 155 -17.69 16.09 -2.73
C ARG A 155 -17.20 14.89 -3.58
N GLY A 156 -17.81 13.71 -3.39
CA GLY A 156 -17.42 12.48 -4.07
C GLY A 156 -16.30 11.70 -3.41
N PHE A 157 -15.59 12.26 -2.42
CA PHE A 157 -14.62 11.55 -1.62
C PHE A 157 -15.28 10.81 -0.46
N PHE A 158 -14.82 9.59 -0.18
CA PHE A 158 -15.39 8.72 0.83
C PHE A 158 -14.60 8.75 2.13
N PHE A 159 -15.29 8.49 3.25
CA PHE A 159 -14.63 8.32 4.54
C PHE A 159 -13.74 7.08 4.54
N HIS A 160 -12.54 7.20 5.11
CA HIS A 160 -11.54 6.14 5.14
C HIS A 160 -12.11 4.83 5.71
N PHE A 161 -12.79 4.91 6.86
CA PHE A 161 -13.42 3.77 7.51
C PHE A 161 -14.92 3.95 7.63
N ALA A 162 -15.65 2.85 7.38
CA ALA A 162 -17.07 2.79 7.54
C ALA A 162 -17.49 1.44 8.16
N ASN A 163 -18.67 1.41 8.75
CA ASN A 163 -19.28 0.17 9.17
C ASN A 163 -19.55 -0.73 7.95
N SER A 164 -19.05 -1.97 7.97
CA SER A 164 -19.15 -2.87 6.82
C SER A 164 -20.59 -3.20 6.43
N GLU A 165 -21.55 -3.14 7.37
CA GLU A 165 -22.93 -3.51 7.13
C GLU A 165 -23.84 -2.32 6.82
N THR A 166 -23.55 -1.14 7.38
CA THR A 166 -24.42 0.04 7.22
C THR A 166 -23.82 1.11 6.32
N GLY A 167 -22.49 1.16 6.21
CA GLY A 167 -21.74 2.22 5.53
C GLY A 167 -21.55 3.48 6.35
N GLU A 168 -22.00 3.53 7.60
CA GLU A 168 -21.82 4.68 8.47
C GLU A 168 -20.33 4.91 8.78
N ARG A 169 -19.91 6.19 8.82
CA ARG A 169 -18.56 6.60 9.16
C ARG A 169 -18.12 6.01 10.51
N MET A 170 -16.90 5.51 10.59
CA MET A 170 -16.30 4.98 11.82
C MET A 170 -15.00 5.72 12.18
N TYR A 171 -14.66 5.69 13.47
CA TYR A 171 -13.41 6.23 14.05
C TYR A 171 -13.15 7.72 13.75
N ASP A 172 -14.20 8.52 13.58
CA ASP A 172 -14.10 9.92 13.17
C ASP A 172 -13.13 10.13 12.01
N SER A 173 -13.06 9.13 11.13
CA SER A 173 -12.14 9.11 10.00
C SER A 173 -12.43 10.23 9.01
N GLU A 174 -11.40 10.71 8.35
CA GLU A 174 -11.53 11.69 7.28
C GLU A 174 -12.17 11.12 6.01
N VAL A 175 -12.75 11.95 5.16
CA VAL A 175 -12.81 11.64 3.74
C VAL A 175 -11.38 11.64 3.22
N SER A 176 -10.98 10.50 2.69
CA SER A 176 -9.60 10.24 2.31
C SER A 176 -9.39 10.40 0.82
N SER A 177 -8.37 11.17 0.44
CA SER A 177 -8.00 11.34 -0.95
C SER A 177 -7.44 10.07 -1.58
N VAL A 178 -6.44 9.44 -0.93
CA VAL A 178 -5.76 8.27 -1.52
C VAL A 178 -6.59 7.01 -1.43
N ASP A 179 -7.34 6.78 -0.35
CA ASP A 179 -8.18 5.59 -0.24
C ASP A 179 -9.36 5.67 -1.23
N THR A 180 -9.88 6.90 -1.46
CA THR A 180 -10.84 7.12 -2.56
C THR A 180 -10.17 6.84 -3.91
N ALA A 181 -8.94 7.30 -4.16
CA ALA A 181 -8.23 7.02 -5.41
C ALA A 181 -8.05 5.50 -5.64
N ILE A 182 -7.70 4.73 -4.61
CA ILE A 182 -7.61 3.26 -4.67
C ILE A 182 -8.98 2.65 -5.01
N LEU A 183 -10.05 3.14 -4.38
CA LEU A 183 -11.41 2.70 -4.71
C LEU A 183 -11.75 2.98 -6.17
N LEU A 184 -11.43 4.18 -6.69
CA LEU A 184 -11.69 4.56 -8.08
C LEU A 184 -10.88 3.70 -9.06
N CYS A 185 -9.64 3.33 -8.73
CA CYS A 185 -8.87 2.37 -9.52
C CYS A 185 -9.58 1.02 -9.62
N GLY A 186 -10.12 0.50 -8.51
CA GLY A 186 -10.93 -0.72 -8.52
C GLY A 186 -12.19 -0.60 -9.36
N LEU A 187 -12.89 0.54 -9.29
CA LEU A 187 -14.05 0.85 -10.13
C LEU A 187 -13.72 0.84 -11.62
N ILE A 188 -12.64 1.51 -12.01
CA ILE A 188 -12.16 1.54 -13.40
C ILE A 188 -11.83 0.12 -13.88
N THR A 189 -11.15 -0.68 -13.05
CA THR A 189 -10.85 -2.08 -13.38
C THR A 189 -12.12 -2.88 -13.63
N CYS A 190 -13.13 -2.75 -12.78
CA CYS A 190 -14.43 -3.43 -12.99
C CYS A 190 -15.12 -2.98 -14.27
N ARG A 191 -15.11 -1.68 -14.56
CA ARG A 191 -15.70 -1.12 -15.78
C ARG A 191 -15.06 -1.71 -17.04
N GLU A 192 -13.74 -1.77 -17.07
CA GLU A 192 -13.00 -2.25 -18.22
C GLU A 192 -13.02 -3.78 -18.36
N HIS A 193 -13.03 -4.51 -17.24
CA HIS A 193 -13.07 -5.97 -17.24
C HIS A 193 -14.43 -6.51 -17.69
N PHE A 194 -15.49 -6.11 -17.01
CA PHE A 194 -16.83 -6.67 -17.30
C PHE A 194 -17.48 -6.08 -18.55
N ARG A 195 -17.17 -4.83 -18.90
CA ARG A 195 -17.77 -4.10 -20.04
C ARG A 195 -19.30 -4.18 -20.06
N HIS A 196 -19.89 -4.29 -18.87
CA HIS A 196 -21.35 -4.40 -18.68
C HIS A 196 -21.95 -3.00 -18.56
N PRO A 197 -23.02 -2.63 -19.33
CA PRO A 197 -23.57 -1.28 -19.36
C PRO A 197 -23.91 -0.71 -17.98
N ALA A 198 -24.57 -1.49 -17.11
CA ALA A 198 -24.95 -1.02 -15.78
C ALA A 198 -23.75 -0.83 -14.84
N VAL A 199 -22.67 -1.61 -14.99
CA VAL A 199 -21.41 -1.42 -14.25
C VAL A 199 -20.73 -0.15 -14.74
N ALA A 200 -20.67 0.05 -16.07
CA ALA A 200 -20.06 1.25 -16.66
C ALA A 200 -20.80 2.53 -16.25
N GLU A 201 -22.13 2.50 -16.26
CA GLU A 201 -22.96 3.63 -15.81
C GLU A 201 -22.66 4.00 -14.35
N LEU A 202 -22.74 3.04 -13.42
CA LEU A 202 -22.50 3.27 -11.99
C LEU A 202 -21.06 3.74 -11.73
N ALA A 203 -20.06 3.12 -12.37
CA ALA A 203 -18.67 3.52 -12.26
C ALA A 203 -18.47 4.97 -12.71
N ASN A 204 -19.03 5.36 -13.88
CA ASN A 204 -18.94 6.71 -14.40
C ASN A 204 -19.67 7.73 -13.51
N LEU A 205 -20.82 7.39 -12.94
CA LEU A 205 -21.52 8.25 -12.00
C LEU A 205 -20.68 8.53 -10.74
N ILE A 206 -20.00 7.51 -10.20
CA ILE A 206 -19.15 7.67 -9.02
C ILE A 206 -17.89 8.48 -9.38
N LEU A 207 -17.21 8.14 -10.48
CA LEU A 207 -16.01 8.86 -10.97
C LEU A 207 -16.30 10.34 -11.20
N ASN A 208 -17.41 10.66 -11.85
CA ASN A 208 -17.79 12.03 -12.21
C ASN A 208 -18.29 12.86 -11.02
N ARG A 209 -18.59 12.23 -9.88
CA ARG A 209 -18.98 12.93 -8.65
C ARG A 209 -17.80 13.54 -7.90
N VAL A 210 -16.58 13.05 -8.16
CA VAL A 210 -15.37 13.46 -7.41
C VAL A 210 -14.93 14.86 -7.81
N ASP A 211 -14.93 15.78 -6.86
CA ASP A 211 -14.50 17.17 -7.05
C ASP A 211 -13.02 17.33 -6.66
N TRP A 212 -12.13 17.09 -7.62
CA TRP A 212 -10.69 17.18 -7.42
C TRP A 212 -10.22 18.59 -7.14
N SER A 213 -10.84 19.60 -7.74
CA SER A 213 -10.49 21.01 -7.54
C SER A 213 -10.77 21.45 -6.10
N TRP A 214 -11.88 21.00 -5.51
CA TRP A 214 -12.17 21.24 -4.10
C TRP A 214 -11.06 20.70 -3.18
N LEU A 215 -10.52 19.51 -3.48
CA LEU A 215 -9.48 18.89 -2.66
C LEU A 215 -8.12 19.60 -2.79
N ALA A 216 -7.89 20.32 -3.86
CA ALA A 216 -6.67 21.09 -4.10
C ALA A 216 -6.69 22.47 -3.40
N GLU A 217 -7.86 23.00 -2.98
CA GLU A 217 -8.00 24.31 -2.32
C GLU A 217 -7.26 25.43 -3.06
N ASP A 218 -7.48 25.55 -4.36
CA ASP A 218 -6.80 26.54 -5.24
C ASP A 218 -5.27 26.42 -5.27
N THR A 219 -4.72 25.29 -4.83
CA THR A 219 -3.29 24.99 -4.93
C THR A 219 -3.01 23.90 -5.98
N SER A 220 -1.73 23.68 -6.29
CA SER A 220 -1.31 22.57 -7.15
C SER A 220 -1.11 21.26 -6.40
N LEU A 221 -1.41 21.19 -5.08
CA LEU A 221 -1.18 20.03 -4.23
C LEU A 221 -2.47 19.59 -3.56
N LEU A 222 -2.79 18.32 -3.72
CA LEU A 222 -3.94 17.70 -3.08
C LEU A 222 -3.70 17.51 -1.57
N THR A 223 -4.70 17.82 -0.74
CA THR A 223 -4.67 17.50 0.68
C THR A 223 -4.86 16.00 0.93
N HIS A 224 -4.39 15.50 2.07
CA HIS A 224 -4.62 14.11 2.46
C HIS A 224 -6.10 13.78 2.69
N GLY A 225 -6.91 14.78 3.06
CA GLY A 225 -8.34 14.59 3.28
C GLY A 225 -8.99 15.76 3.99
N TRP A 226 -10.23 15.54 4.40
CA TRP A 226 -11.09 16.51 5.06
C TRP A 226 -11.96 15.82 6.11
N THR A 227 -12.28 16.51 7.21
CA THR A 227 -13.25 16.04 8.19
C THR A 227 -14.30 17.11 8.48
N PRO A 228 -15.52 16.74 8.87
CA PRO A 228 -16.55 17.71 9.25
C PRO A 228 -16.15 18.58 10.46
N GLU A 229 -15.29 18.04 11.33
CA GLU A 229 -14.94 18.65 12.62
C GLU A 229 -13.86 19.71 12.48
N VAL A 230 -12.89 19.53 11.57
CA VAL A 230 -11.72 20.42 11.46
C VAL A 230 -11.46 20.96 10.06
N GLY A 231 -12.25 20.54 9.07
CA GLY A 231 -12.02 20.92 7.68
C GLY A 231 -10.89 20.15 7.02
N PHE A 232 -10.15 20.79 6.13
CA PHE A 232 -9.03 20.19 5.43
C PHE A 232 -7.88 19.81 6.36
N LEU A 233 -7.30 18.64 6.10
CA LEU A 233 -6.10 18.22 6.81
C LEU A 233 -4.90 19.06 6.36
N PRO A 234 -3.99 19.44 7.27
CA PRO A 234 -2.86 20.30 6.93
C PRO A 234 -1.84 19.64 6.00
N SER A 235 -1.78 18.30 6.01
CA SER A 235 -0.83 17.52 5.20
C SER A 235 -1.28 17.47 3.75
N ARG A 236 -0.30 17.59 2.84
CA ARG A 236 -0.51 17.52 1.40
C ARG A 236 0.34 16.44 0.76
N TRP A 237 -0.09 15.98 -0.38
CA TRP A 237 0.65 15.03 -1.22
C TRP A 237 1.74 15.78 -1.99
N ASP A 238 2.81 16.16 -1.30
CA ASP A 238 3.88 17.02 -1.82
C ASP A 238 5.23 16.32 -2.01
N TYR A 239 5.37 15.06 -1.60
CA TYR A 239 6.54 14.21 -1.80
C TYR A 239 6.18 12.92 -2.50
N TYR A 240 7.12 12.37 -3.29
CA TYR A 240 6.98 11.05 -3.92
C TYR A 240 6.46 10.01 -2.92
N SER A 241 5.38 9.35 -3.30
CA SER A 241 4.70 8.30 -2.53
C SER A 241 3.70 7.58 -3.44
N GLU A 242 2.69 6.93 -2.90
CA GLU A 242 1.55 6.37 -3.63
C GLU A 242 0.70 7.44 -4.34
N LEU A 243 1.05 8.70 -4.21
CA LEU A 243 0.35 9.85 -4.79
C LEU A 243 0.21 9.83 -6.31
N MET A 244 1.07 9.09 -7.04
CA MET A 244 1.05 9.13 -8.51
C MET A 244 -0.31 8.73 -9.07
N MET A 245 -0.96 7.67 -8.55
CA MET A 245 -2.31 7.29 -8.99
C MET A 245 -3.35 8.38 -8.70
N LEU A 246 -3.21 9.06 -7.56
CA LEU A 246 -4.10 10.15 -7.14
C LEU A 246 -4.05 11.31 -8.15
N TYR A 247 -2.83 11.76 -8.51
CA TYR A 247 -2.66 12.85 -9.47
C TYR A 247 -3.07 12.43 -10.89
N LEU A 248 -2.79 11.20 -11.32
CA LEU A 248 -3.21 10.71 -12.63
C LEU A 248 -4.73 10.65 -12.75
N LEU A 249 -5.43 10.18 -11.71
CA LEU A 249 -6.90 10.21 -11.68
C LEU A 249 -7.45 11.64 -11.69
N ALA A 250 -6.83 12.54 -10.92
CA ALA A 250 -7.28 13.92 -10.82
C ALA A 250 -7.11 14.69 -12.13
N MET A 251 -5.98 14.51 -12.83
CA MET A 251 -5.74 15.12 -14.14
C MET A 251 -6.57 14.48 -15.25
N GLY A 252 -6.80 13.18 -15.18
CA GLY A 252 -7.60 12.41 -16.13
C GLY A 252 -9.12 12.49 -15.91
N ALA A 253 -9.59 13.20 -14.88
CA ALA A 253 -11.01 13.30 -14.58
C ALA A 253 -11.78 14.03 -15.67
N THR A 254 -12.99 13.57 -15.97
CA THR A 254 -13.89 14.22 -16.95
C THR A 254 -14.53 15.48 -16.38
N HIS A 255 -14.76 15.51 -15.05
CA HIS A 255 -15.33 16.64 -14.34
C HIS A 255 -14.33 17.21 -13.33
N ASN A 256 -14.19 18.52 -13.30
CA ASN A 256 -13.27 19.25 -12.42
C ASN A 256 -11.84 18.65 -12.40
N PRO A 257 -11.20 18.41 -13.58
CA PRO A 257 -9.85 17.89 -13.62
C PRO A 257 -8.86 18.89 -13.06
N LEU A 258 -7.78 18.38 -12.47
CA LEU A 258 -6.64 19.25 -12.18
C LEU A 258 -5.83 19.55 -13.44
N PRO A 259 -5.20 20.74 -13.51
CA PRO A 259 -4.31 21.07 -14.60
C PRO A 259 -3.11 20.11 -14.69
N GLU A 260 -2.65 19.78 -15.90
CA GLU A 260 -1.52 18.86 -16.13
C GLU A 260 -0.22 19.27 -15.41
N ASN A 261 0.00 20.55 -15.18
CA ASN A 261 1.16 21.05 -14.47
C ASN A 261 1.18 20.68 -12.98
N THR A 262 0.08 20.22 -12.39
CA THR A 262 0.03 19.69 -11.01
C THR A 262 0.93 18.47 -10.83
N TRP A 263 1.17 17.69 -11.91
CA TRP A 263 2.16 16.62 -11.91
C TRP A 263 3.56 17.08 -11.51
N ASN A 264 3.90 18.35 -11.80
CA ASN A 264 5.21 18.90 -11.49
C ASN A 264 5.32 19.51 -10.08
N ALA A 265 4.22 19.64 -9.35
CA ALA A 265 4.18 20.36 -8.08
C ALA A 265 4.79 19.58 -6.90
N TRP A 266 4.68 18.26 -6.91
CA TRP A 266 5.22 17.45 -5.83
C TRP A 266 6.72 17.15 -6.01
N LYS A 267 7.41 16.96 -4.89
CA LYS A 267 8.86 16.82 -4.81
C LYS A 267 9.30 15.38 -5.06
N ARG A 268 10.42 15.25 -5.76
CA ARG A 268 11.08 13.99 -6.12
C ARG A 268 12.47 14.00 -5.50
N LEU A 269 12.53 13.71 -4.19
CA LEU A 269 13.80 13.68 -3.47
C LEU A 269 14.65 12.51 -3.98
N ILE A 270 15.93 12.78 -4.21
CA ILE A 270 16.89 11.77 -4.61
C ILE A 270 17.58 11.24 -3.36
N PHE A 271 17.53 9.93 -3.21
CA PHE A 271 18.24 9.19 -2.18
C PHE A 271 19.36 8.36 -2.81
N GLU A 272 20.39 8.11 -2.04
CA GLU A 272 21.52 7.27 -2.46
C GLU A 272 21.83 6.27 -1.36
N TYR A 273 21.95 5.00 -1.73
CA TYR A 273 22.31 3.91 -0.85
C TYR A 273 23.12 2.88 -1.63
N ASP A 274 24.28 2.47 -1.11
CA ASP A 274 25.17 1.50 -1.74
C ASP A 274 25.46 1.81 -3.22
N GLY A 275 25.69 3.09 -3.54
CA GLY A 275 25.96 3.58 -4.89
C GLY A 275 24.74 3.63 -5.84
N MET A 276 23.57 3.24 -5.38
CA MET A 276 22.32 3.30 -6.15
C MET A 276 21.55 4.58 -5.80
N ARG A 277 21.08 5.26 -6.85
CA ARG A 277 20.29 6.51 -6.72
C ARG A 277 18.86 6.27 -7.16
N TYR A 278 17.91 6.74 -6.38
CA TYR A 278 16.48 6.61 -6.67
C TYR A 278 15.68 7.78 -6.09
N ILE A 279 14.49 7.99 -6.64
CA ILE A 279 13.50 8.92 -6.10
C ILE A 279 12.72 8.20 -5.00
N GLY A 280 12.63 8.82 -3.83
CA GLY A 280 11.89 8.26 -2.70
C GLY A 280 11.34 9.35 -1.78
N SER A 281 10.91 8.91 -0.60
CA SER A 281 10.50 9.74 0.51
C SER A 281 10.86 9.05 1.82
N PHE A 282 10.48 9.65 2.96
CA PHE A 282 10.68 9.06 4.29
C PHE A 282 9.62 8.01 4.65
N ALA A 283 8.91 7.49 3.66
CA ALA A 283 7.87 6.50 3.83
C ALA A 283 8.37 5.09 3.48
N PRO A 284 7.69 4.03 4.00
CA PRO A 284 8.06 2.63 3.75
C PRO A 284 7.94 2.21 2.29
N LEU A 285 8.42 1.00 1.97
CA LEU A 285 8.54 0.46 0.61
C LEU A 285 7.23 0.49 -0.20
N PHE A 286 6.07 0.35 0.44
CA PHE A 286 4.78 0.31 -0.25
C PHE A 286 4.53 1.52 -1.18
N VAL A 287 5.15 2.67 -0.90
CA VAL A 287 4.99 3.88 -1.72
C VAL A 287 5.50 3.70 -3.16
N HIS A 288 6.39 2.74 -3.38
CA HIS A 288 6.87 2.35 -4.70
C HIS A 288 5.97 1.32 -5.40
N GLN A 289 4.97 0.76 -4.71
CA GLN A 289 4.16 -0.36 -5.17
C GLN A 289 2.75 0.07 -5.62
N TYR A 290 2.05 0.85 -4.79
CA TYR A 290 0.60 1.03 -4.93
C TYR A 290 0.17 1.67 -6.23
N SER A 291 0.83 2.74 -6.70
CA SER A 291 0.50 3.32 -8.01
C SER A 291 0.78 2.37 -9.16
N GLN A 292 1.81 1.50 -9.02
CA GLN A 292 2.20 0.52 -10.03
C GLN A 292 1.20 -0.65 -10.15
N ALA A 293 0.34 -0.85 -9.13
CA ALA A 293 -0.66 -1.92 -9.14
C ALA A 293 -1.73 -1.72 -10.21
N TRP A 294 -2.06 -0.46 -10.55
CA TRP A 294 -3.11 -0.12 -11.53
C TRP A 294 -2.62 0.66 -12.74
N PHE A 295 -1.50 1.36 -12.62
CA PHE A 295 -0.93 2.13 -13.73
C PHE A 295 0.35 1.47 -14.20
N ASP A 296 0.36 1.04 -15.45
CA ASP A 296 1.55 0.47 -16.08
C ASP A 296 2.55 1.56 -16.45
N PHE A 297 3.60 1.70 -15.64
CA PHE A 297 4.70 2.63 -15.89
C PHE A 297 5.86 1.99 -16.67
N ARG A 298 5.77 0.71 -17.06
CA ARG A 298 6.81 0.05 -17.87
C ARG A 298 7.01 0.79 -19.19
N ASN A 299 8.27 1.06 -19.52
CA ASN A 299 8.66 1.78 -20.75
C ASN A 299 8.09 3.21 -20.88
N LYS A 300 7.69 3.81 -19.78
CA LYS A 300 7.19 5.18 -19.71
C LYS A 300 8.09 6.03 -18.81
N ARG A 301 8.38 7.23 -19.28
CA ARG A 301 9.16 8.20 -18.53
C ARG A 301 8.64 9.60 -18.73
N ASP A 302 8.79 10.42 -17.71
CA ASP A 302 8.64 11.85 -17.82
C ASP A 302 10.03 12.55 -17.80
N LYS A 303 10.04 13.87 -17.64
CA LYS A 303 11.29 14.63 -17.55
C LYS A 303 12.10 14.33 -16.28
N PHE A 304 11.51 13.68 -15.28
CA PHE A 304 12.14 13.41 -13.99
C PHE A 304 12.66 11.98 -13.89
N ALA A 305 11.87 10.98 -14.32
CA ALA A 305 12.21 9.58 -14.13
C ALA A 305 11.47 8.62 -15.08
N ASP A 306 12.02 7.42 -15.20
CA ASP A 306 11.29 6.19 -15.44
C ASP A 306 10.88 5.62 -14.07
N TYR A 307 9.59 5.72 -13.72
CA TYR A 307 9.11 5.36 -12.39
C TYR A 307 9.07 3.85 -12.15
N PHE A 308 8.97 3.03 -13.20
CA PHE A 308 9.08 1.59 -13.05
C PHE A 308 10.51 1.20 -12.69
N GLN A 309 11.49 1.71 -13.44
CA GLN A 309 12.91 1.50 -13.13
C GLN A 309 13.29 2.07 -11.74
N ASN A 310 12.69 3.19 -11.36
CA ASN A 310 12.85 3.75 -10.02
C ASN A 310 12.37 2.80 -8.92
N SER A 311 11.20 2.18 -9.10
CA SER A 311 10.66 1.20 -8.13
C SER A 311 11.50 -0.08 -8.07
N MET A 312 12.06 -0.54 -9.21
CA MET A 312 13.03 -1.63 -9.23
C MET A 312 14.27 -1.30 -8.39
N THR A 313 14.84 -0.10 -8.60
CA THR A 313 16.02 0.36 -7.85
C THR A 313 15.72 0.50 -6.36
N ALA A 314 14.59 1.10 -6.01
CA ALA A 314 14.18 1.24 -4.60
C ALA A 314 13.96 -0.12 -3.92
N THR A 315 13.42 -1.10 -4.62
CA THR A 315 13.24 -2.46 -4.10
C THR A 315 14.59 -3.16 -3.89
N GLU A 316 15.53 -3.02 -4.83
CA GLU A 316 16.89 -3.57 -4.67
C GLU A 316 17.64 -2.90 -3.51
N VAL A 317 17.53 -1.58 -3.36
CA VAL A 317 18.07 -0.85 -2.21
C VAL A 317 17.50 -1.39 -0.90
N HIS A 318 16.17 -1.59 -0.86
CA HIS A 318 15.49 -2.14 0.32
C HIS A 318 15.98 -3.55 0.66
N ARG A 319 16.12 -4.43 -0.35
CA ARG A 319 16.70 -5.77 -0.19
C ARG A 319 18.09 -5.71 0.42
N ARG A 320 19.00 -4.93 -0.16
CA ARG A 320 20.37 -4.78 0.36
C ARG A 320 20.40 -4.27 1.80
N PHE A 321 19.55 -3.31 2.11
CA PHE A 321 19.42 -2.81 3.47
C PHE A 321 19.00 -3.94 4.45
N CYS A 322 18.01 -4.76 4.10
CA CYS A 322 17.62 -5.90 4.92
C CYS A 322 18.78 -6.90 5.09
N LEU A 323 19.53 -7.18 4.02
CA LEU A 323 20.70 -8.06 4.10
C LEU A 323 21.80 -7.51 5.04
N GLU A 324 22.01 -6.21 5.04
CA GLU A 324 22.98 -5.56 5.93
C GLU A 324 22.57 -5.65 7.41
N LEU A 325 21.27 -5.65 7.67
CA LEU A 325 20.68 -5.87 9.00
C LEU A 325 20.86 -7.30 9.53
N ASN A 326 21.33 -8.27 8.74
CA ASN A 326 21.60 -9.66 9.17
C ASN A 326 22.50 -9.72 10.42
N LYS A 327 23.41 -8.76 10.59
CA LYS A 327 24.29 -8.65 11.77
C LYS A 327 23.50 -8.46 13.07
N GLN A 328 22.33 -7.83 13.02
CA GLN A 328 21.46 -7.58 14.16
C GLN A 328 20.29 -8.58 14.22
N PHE A 329 19.81 -8.98 13.05
CA PHE A 329 18.64 -9.85 12.87
C PHE A 329 19.04 -11.00 11.94
N PRO A 330 19.59 -12.11 12.49
CA PRO A 330 20.21 -13.19 11.70
C PRO A 330 19.28 -13.89 10.70
N ASP A 331 17.96 -13.76 10.86
CA ASP A 331 16.98 -14.32 9.93
C ASP A 331 16.94 -13.59 8.57
N TYR A 332 17.36 -12.32 8.51
CA TYR A 332 17.43 -11.60 7.24
C TYR A 332 18.53 -12.20 6.36
N SER A 333 18.16 -12.60 5.16
CA SER A 333 19.03 -13.27 4.19
C SER A 333 18.49 -13.08 2.76
N GLU A 334 19.20 -13.60 1.77
CA GLU A 334 18.73 -13.66 0.38
C GLU A 334 17.38 -14.38 0.22
N GLU A 335 17.05 -15.26 1.18
CA GLU A 335 15.82 -16.05 1.20
C GLU A 335 14.71 -15.43 2.07
N LEU A 336 15.02 -14.46 2.91
CA LEU A 336 14.05 -13.83 3.81
C LEU A 336 14.39 -12.36 4.04
N TRP A 337 13.60 -11.48 3.46
CA TRP A 337 13.72 -10.03 3.62
C TRP A 337 12.37 -9.35 3.33
N GLY A 338 12.28 -8.10 3.67
CA GLY A 338 11.16 -7.24 3.34
C GLY A 338 10.49 -6.65 4.57
N ILE A 339 10.52 -5.32 4.62
CA ILE A 339 9.95 -4.51 5.69
C ILE A 339 9.10 -3.40 5.05
N THR A 340 7.87 -3.27 5.50
CA THR A 340 7.00 -2.14 5.17
C THR A 340 6.06 -1.89 6.34
N ALA A 341 5.23 -0.86 6.30
CA ALA A 341 4.29 -0.59 7.38
C ALA A 341 3.42 -1.82 7.69
N SER A 342 3.34 -2.22 8.95
CA SER A 342 2.62 -3.41 9.38
C SER A 342 2.27 -3.40 10.87
N ASP A 343 1.52 -4.38 11.32
CA ASP A 343 1.39 -4.67 12.74
C ASP A 343 2.69 -5.25 13.33
N SER A 344 2.82 -5.16 14.62
CA SER A 344 3.86 -5.77 15.44
C SER A 344 3.24 -6.36 16.70
N GLN A 345 4.04 -7.00 17.57
CA GLN A 345 3.56 -7.42 18.90
C GLN A 345 2.96 -6.29 19.75
N HIS A 346 3.28 -5.03 19.41
CA HIS A 346 2.92 -3.84 20.19
C HIS A 346 2.00 -2.88 19.42
N GLY A 347 1.37 -3.36 18.35
CA GLY A 347 0.49 -2.57 17.49
C GLY A 347 1.16 -2.19 16.17
N TYR A 348 0.51 -1.30 15.42
CA TYR A 348 0.95 -0.90 14.09
C TYR A 348 2.19 -0.02 14.10
N VAL A 349 3.16 -0.34 13.26
CA VAL A 349 4.45 0.35 13.14
C VAL A 349 4.75 0.69 11.68
N VAL A 350 5.24 1.91 11.46
CA VAL A 350 5.86 2.31 10.21
C VAL A 350 7.35 1.99 10.32
N TRP A 351 7.71 0.77 9.94
CA TRP A 351 9.10 0.33 9.96
C TRP A 351 9.96 1.20 9.05
N GLY A 352 11.19 1.44 9.47
CA GLY A 352 12.16 2.16 8.65
C GLY A 352 12.66 1.36 7.46
N GLY A 353 13.75 1.81 6.93
CA GLY A 353 14.43 1.29 5.77
C GLY A 353 15.01 2.46 4.96
N PRO A 354 15.91 2.26 4.02
CA PRO A 354 16.32 3.34 3.16
C PRO A 354 15.08 3.92 2.42
N PRO A 355 14.89 5.25 2.43
CA PRO A 355 15.75 6.29 3.01
C PRO A 355 15.51 6.57 4.51
N ALA A 356 14.40 6.13 5.08
CA ALA A 356 14.03 6.43 6.47
C ALA A 356 14.39 5.25 7.37
N MET A 357 15.36 5.45 8.22
CA MET A 357 15.83 4.49 9.20
C MET A 357 14.99 4.62 10.47
N GLY A 358 13.91 3.87 10.57
CA GLY A 358 13.03 3.84 11.75
C GLY A 358 13.35 2.70 12.70
N PRO A 359 12.51 2.47 13.71
CA PRO A 359 12.67 1.34 14.62
C PRO A 359 12.51 0.03 13.86
N ILE A 360 13.53 -0.84 13.89
CA ILE A 360 13.54 -2.15 13.24
C ILE A 360 13.77 -3.19 14.33
N ASP A 361 12.99 -4.28 14.30
CA ASP A 361 13.00 -5.28 15.36
C ASP A 361 13.17 -6.73 14.87
N GLY A 362 13.47 -6.90 13.58
CA GLY A 362 13.58 -8.20 12.92
C GLY A 362 12.27 -8.73 12.35
N SER A 363 11.21 -7.93 12.36
CA SER A 363 9.94 -8.29 11.70
C SER A 363 10.08 -8.39 10.20
N VAL A 364 9.36 -9.34 9.61
CA VAL A 364 9.25 -9.58 8.17
C VAL A 364 7.81 -9.37 7.74
N VAL A 365 7.63 -8.64 6.64
CA VAL A 365 6.31 -8.24 6.14
C VAL A 365 6.12 -8.80 4.72
N PRO A 366 5.26 -9.81 4.54
CA PRO A 366 5.07 -10.47 3.25
C PRO A 366 4.68 -9.53 2.11
N SER A 367 3.89 -8.47 2.40
CA SER A 367 3.48 -7.50 1.37
C SER A 367 4.65 -6.67 0.83
N ALA A 368 5.77 -6.56 1.56
CA ALA A 368 6.96 -5.90 1.05
C ALA A 368 7.55 -6.65 -0.15
N ALA A 369 7.69 -7.97 -0.05
CA ALA A 369 8.14 -8.82 -1.15
C ALA A 369 7.03 -9.02 -2.20
N GLY A 370 5.81 -9.39 -1.77
CA GLY A 370 4.69 -9.65 -2.66
C GLY A 370 4.27 -8.44 -3.51
N GLY A 371 4.25 -7.25 -2.91
CA GLY A 371 4.00 -6.00 -3.63
C GLY A 371 5.13 -5.59 -4.59
N SER A 372 6.28 -6.25 -4.51
CA SER A 372 7.45 -5.98 -5.36
C SER A 372 7.69 -7.04 -6.44
N LEU A 373 6.78 -8.00 -6.60
CA LEU A 373 6.91 -9.11 -7.56
C LEU A 373 7.31 -8.68 -8.98
N PRO A 374 6.70 -7.66 -9.62
CA PRO A 374 7.12 -7.23 -10.95
C PRO A 374 8.48 -6.51 -11.00
N PHE A 375 9.01 -6.06 -9.86
CA PHE A 375 10.24 -5.28 -9.80
C PHE A 375 11.48 -6.16 -9.69
N LEU A 376 11.44 -7.20 -8.86
CA LEU A 376 12.50 -8.18 -8.65
C LEU A 376 11.91 -9.61 -8.58
N PRO A 377 11.45 -10.16 -9.71
CA PRO A 377 10.66 -11.40 -9.71
C PRO A 377 11.38 -12.59 -9.07
N ALA A 378 12.64 -12.83 -9.41
CA ALA A 378 13.38 -13.98 -8.91
C ALA A 378 13.61 -13.92 -7.39
N GLU A 379 13.98 -12.74 -6.89
CA GLU A 379 14.28 -12.49 -5.48
C GLU A 379 13.01 -12.56 -4.63
N THR A 380 11.95 -11.93 -5.09
CA THR A 380 10.66 -11.88 -4.36
C THR A 380 9.95 -13.23 -4.35
N LEU A 381 9.96 -13.97 -5.45
CA LEU A 381 9.43 -15.35 -5.50
C LEU A 381 10.18 -16.26 -4.53
N ARG A 382 11.52 -16.18 -4.48
CA ARG A 382 12.34 -16.93 -3.53
C ARG A 382 11.92 -16.65 -2.09
N VAL A 383 11.74 -15.38 -1.74
CA VAL A 383 11.32 -14.97 -0.40
C VAL A 383 9.94 -15.50 -0.05
N LEU A 384 8.95 -15.33 -0.92
CA LEU A 384 7.60 -15.80 -0.66
C LEU A 384 7.51 -17.34 -0.53
N LYS A 385 8.25 -18.08 -1.38
CA LYS A 385 8.36 -19.54 -1.27
C LYS A 385 9.02 -19.96 0.05
N THR A 386 10.05 -19.23 0.47
CA THR A 386 10.72 -19.47 1.76
C THR A 386 9.79 -19.19 2.94
N MET A 387 9.05 -18.07 2.90
CA MET A 387 8.05 -17.77 3.94
C MET A 387 7.04 -18.91 4.07
N ARG A 388 6.47 -19.38 2.95
CA ARG A 388 5.47 -20.45 2.93
C ARG A 388 6.04 -21.79 3.44
N SER A 389 7.28 -22.13 3.07
CA SER A 389 7.87 -23.44 3.38
C SER A 389 8.55 -23.52 4.74
N LYS A 390 9.34 -22.49 5.12
CA LYS A 390 10.10 -22.48 6.37
C LYS A 390 9.36 -21.83 7.55
N TYR A 391 8.36 -20.99 7.26
CA TYR A 391 7.57 -20.27 8.26
C TYR A 391 6.06 -20.53 8.07
N PRO A 392 5.61 -21.78 8.21
CA PRO A 392 4.24 -22.16 7.84
C PRO A 392 3.15 -21.42 8.61
N SER A 393 3.44 -20.91 9.82
CA SER A 393 2.51 -20.06 10.58
C SER A 393 2.29 -18.67 9.96
N SER A 394 3.10 -18.27 8.97
CA SER A 394 2.87 -17.05 8.19
C SER A 394 1.84 -17.24 7.09
N TRP A 395 1.43 -18.49 6.81
CA TRP A 395 0.47 -18.82 5.74
C TRP A 395 -0.87 -19.26 6.30
N THR A 396 -1.95 -18.73 5.74
CA THR A 396 -3.33 -18.93 6.19
C THR A 396 -4.26 -19.26 5.03
N LYS A 397 -5.54 -19.45 5.30
CA LYS A 397 -6.55 -19.60 4.24
C LYS A 397 -6.69 -18.36 3.34
N TYR A 398 -6.21 -17.20 3.78
CA TYR A 398 -6.22 -15.94 3.06
C TYR A 398 -4.84 -15.55 2.49
N GLY A 399 -3.92 -16.50 2.39
CA GLY A 399 -2.54 -16.25 2.04
C GLY A 399 -1.71 -15.86 3.26
N PHE A 400 -0.79 -14.92 3.08
CA PHE A 400 0.12 -14.52 4.14
C PHE A 400 -0.57 -13.67 5.22
N VAL A 401 -0.14 -13.84 6.48
CA VAL A 401 -0.45 -12.90 7.57
C VAL A 401 0.18 -11.53 7.28
N ASN A 402 -0.26 -10.50 8.00
CA ASN A 402 0.27 -9.15 7.80
C ASN A 402 1.78 -9.08 8.07
N ALA A 403 2.25 -9.60 9.21
CA ALA A 403 3.67 -9.63 9.58
C ALA A 403 4.01 -10.82 10.47
N PHE A 404 5.29 -11.14 10.57
CA PHE A 404 5.81 -12.08 11.56
C PHE A 404 7.24 -11.73 11.97
N ASN A 405 7.67 -12.21 13.12
CA ASN A 405 9.02 -11.99 13.63
C ASN A 405 9.64 -13.34 14.06
N PRO A 406 10.57 -13.90 13.27
CA PRO A 406 11.17 -15.19 13.56
C PRO A 406 11.91 -15.23 14.91
N LEU A 407 12.68 -14.17 15.22
CA LEU A 407 13.43 -14.08 16.47
C LEU A 407 12.56 -14.14 17.72
N LYS A 408 11.33 -13.63 17.62
CA LYS A 408 10.37 -13.59 18.71
C LYS A 408 9.36 -14.73 18.65
N ASN A 409 9.45 -15.59 17.64
CA ASN A 409 8.45 -16.60 17.33
C ASN A 409 7.03 -16.05 17.33
N TRP A 410 6.88 -14.82 16.79
CA TRP A 410 5.61 -14.11 16.72
C TRP A 410 5.09 -14.12 15.28
N TYR A 411 3.80 -14.42 15.15
CA TYR A 411 3.06 -14.36 13.89
C TYR A 411 1.78 -13.58 14.15
N ASP A 412 1.52 -12.61 13.30
CA ASP A 412 0.28 -11.85 13.38
C ASP A 412 -0.93 -12.77 13.23
N SER A 413 -1.99 -12.46 13.94
CA SER A 413 -3.28 -13.12 13.76
C SER A 413 -4.16 -12.42 12.72
N ASP A 414 -3.73 -11.27 12.24
CA ASP A 414 -4.49 -10.47 11.28
C ASP A 414 -4.00 -10.68 9.85
N VAL A 415 -4.97 -10.72 8.93
CA VAL A 415 -4.76 -10.50 7.50
C VAL A 415 -5.37 -9.14 7.17
N ILE A 416 -4.57 -8.25 6.59
CA ILE A 416 -4.99 -6.88 6.27
C ILE A 416 -5.34 -6.78 4.80
N GLY A 417 -6.49 -6.17 4.48
CA GLY A 417 -7.03 -6.15 3.12
C GLY A 417 -6.12 -5.47 2.10
N ILE A 418 -5.50 -4.33 2.45
CA ILE A 418 -4.59 -3.63 1.53
C ILE A 418 -3.28 -4.40 1.30
N ASP A 419 -2.80 -5.15 2.30
CA ASP A 419 -1.55 -5.92 2.20
C ASP A 419 -1.74 -7.19 1.38
N THR A 420 -2.81 -7.94 1.64
CA THR A 420 -3.15 -9.08 0.78
C THR A 420 -3.58 -8.64 -0.63
N GLY A 421 -4.16 -7.44 -0.73
CA GLY A 421 -4.54 -6.83 -2.00
C GLY A 421 -3.35 -6.49 -2.88
N ILE A 422 -2.31 -5.86 -2.34
CA ILE A 422 -1.13 -5.53 -3.14
C ILE A 422 -0.39 -6.80 -3.57
N ILE A 423 -0.35 -7.85 -2.73
CA ILE A 423 0.23 -9.14 -3.11
C ILE A 423 -0.53 -9.74 -4.30
N LEU A 424 -1.87 -9.79 -4.22
CA LEU A 424 -2.72 -10.31 -5.27
C LEU A 424 -2.53 -9.58 -6.60
N LEU A 425 -2.62 -8.26 -6.58
CA LEU A 425 -2.53 -7.45 -7.81
C LEU A 425 -1.14 -7.55 -8.45
N MET A 426 -0.08 -7.54 -7.63
CA MET A 426 1.27 -7.58 -8.17
C MET A 426 1.68 -8.99 -8.61
N ALA A 427 1.06 -10.04 -8.06
CA ALA A 427 1.18 -11.40 -8.59
C ALA A 427 0.53 -11.48 -9.99
N GLU A 428 -0.70 -10.98 -10.15
CA GLU A 428 -1.38 -10.93 -11.45
C GLU A 428 -0.61 -10.08 -12.46
N ASN A 429 -0.07 -8.91 -12.05
CA ASN A 429 0.72 -8.03 -12.92
C ASN A 429 2.06 -8.65 -13.36
N LEU A 430 2.59 -9.62 -12.61
CA LEU A 430 3.76 -10.40 -13.03
C LEU A 430 3.39 -11.51 -14.03
N ARG A 431 2.18 -12.08 -13.91
CA ARG A 431 1.70 -13.21 -14.73
C ARG A 431 1.10 -12.77 -16.06
N THR A 432 0.71 -11.48 -16.22
CA THR A 432 0.05 -10.91 -17.40
C THR A 432 0.83 -9.75 -18.00
#